data_07ae7744e7d0ac0a8a2086422781b945
#
_entry.id   07ae7744e7d0ac0a8a2086422781b945
#
_cell.length_a   1.000
_cell.length_b   1.000
_cell.length_c   1.000
_cell.angle_alpha   90.00
_cell.angle_beta   90.00
_cell.angle_gamma   90.00
#
_symmetry.space_group_name_H-M   'P 1'
#
loop_
_entity.id
_entity.type
_entity.pdbx_description
1 polymer ?
#
loop_
_entity_poly.entity_id
_entity_poly.type
_entity_poly.pdbx_seq_one_letter_code
_entity_poly.pdbx_strand_id
1 'polypeptide(L)'
;MWEEEKIASFREKLLAWYDANKRDLPWRRTQDPYKIWISEIMLQQTRVDTVIPYYERFLEWFPTIEDLANAQEENLLKAWEGLGYYSRVRNMQKAAQQMMENHGGVFPSSYEAISQLKGIGPYTAGAIASIAFGLPEPAVDGNVMRVLARLFEVDYDIGVPTNRKIFQAMMEILIDPDRPGDFNQALMDLGSDIESPINPRPEESPVKEFSAAYQHGTMDRYPIKAPKKKPVPVYLTAFIIKDSQGRYLLEKNEREGLLSGFWHFPLIEVDSLSENQGQLSLLDGQGHVVDNPEILSFEQDYDLAIDWQDRSYPIVQHVFSHRKWQVQLRYGLVKEGEQESSESTVWLTPEEFSDYPFAKPQQKIWTTFTENEN
;
A
#
# COMPACT_ATOMS: atom_id res chain seq x y z
N MET A 1 10.76 -8.41 -33.86
CA MET A 1 11.72 -7.69 -32.99
C MET A 1 12.60 -6.82 -33.87
N TRP A 2 13.15 -5.72 -33.34
CA TRP A 2 14.03 -4.82 -34.08
C TRP A 2 15.39 -5.47 -34.37
N GLU A 3 16.07 -4.98 -35.44
CA GLU A 3 17.47 -5.29 -35.71
C GLU A 3 18.38 -4.68 -34.65
N GLU A 4 19.57 -5.25 -34.45
CA GLU A 4 20.52 -4.87 -33.38
C GLU A 4 20.88 -3.37 -33.41
N GLU A 5 21.11 -2.81 -34.61
CA GLU A 5 21.40 -1.38 -34.77
C GLU A 5 20.26 -0.48 -34.28
N LYS A 6 19.01 -0.90 -34.50
CA LYS A 6 17.84 -0.15 -34.03
C LYS A 6 17.70 -0.26 -32.50
N ILE A 7 18.01 -1.40 -31.93
CA ILE A 7 18.03 -1.61 -30.46
C ILE A 7 19.12 -0.72 -29.84
N ALA A 8 20.33 -0.70 -30.41
CA ALA A 8 21.42 0.13 -29.92
C ALA A 8 21.07 1.63 -29.95
N SER A 9 20.46 2.09 -31.05
CA SER A 9 19.99 3.50 -31.15
C SER A 9 18.89 3.83 -30.15
N PHE A 10 17.98 2.89 -29.90
CA PHE A 10 16.94 3.05 -28.88
C PHE A 10 17.53 3.19 -27.48
N ARG A 11 18.47 2.31 -27.10
CA ARG A 11 19.19 2.34 -25.83
C ARG A 11 19.92 3.67 -25.63
N GLU A 12 20.68 4.10 -26.62
CA GLU A 12 21.43 5.36 -26.61
C GLU A 12 20.51 6.56 -26.32
N LYS A 13 19.43 6.71 -27.07
CA LYS A 13 18.51 7.84 -26.92
C LYS A 13 17.78 7.84 -25.59
N LEU A 14 17.32 6.66 -25.15
CA LEU A 14 16.64 6.52 -23.87
C LEU A 14 17.59 6.86 -22.70
N LEU A 15 18.79 6.33 -22.70
CA LEU A 15 19.78 6.57 -21.64
C LEU A 15 20.30 8.02 -21.65
N ALA A 16 20.52 8.62 -22.82
CA ALA A 16 20.89 10.04 -22.92
C ALA A 16 19.81 10.95 -22.33
N TRP A 17 18.52 10.66 -22.62
CA TRP A 17 17.42 11.38 -22.00
C TRP A 17 17.38 11.15 -20.48
N TYR A 18 17.55 9.93 -20.02
CA TYR A 18 17.55 9.60 -18.60
C TYR A 18 18.65 10.36 -17.86
N ASP A 19 19.87 10.39 -18.38
CA ASP A 19 20.99 11.11 -17.77
C ASP A 19 20.70 12.61 -17.60
N ALA A 20 19.99 13.20 -18.56
CA ALA A 20 19.62 14.62 -18.54
C ALA A 20 18.40 14.94 -17.66
N ASN A 21 17.50 13.96 -17.41
CA ASN A 21 16.19 14.21 -16.81
C ASN A 21 15.91 13.41 -15.53
N LYS A 22 16.77 12.45 -15.17
CA LYS A 22 16.56 11.59 -13.99
C LYS A 22 16.36 12.42 -12.73
N ARG A 23 15.33 12.06 -11.96
CA ARG A 23 15.03 12.70 -10.68
C ARG A 23 16.10 12.38 -9.64
N ASP A 24 16.53 13.38 -8.87
CA ASP A 24 17.41 13.18 -7.72
C ASP A 24 16.62 12.64 -6.53
N LEU A 25 16.63 11.32 -6.37
CA LEU A 25 15.88 10.61 -5.32
C LEU A 25 16.87 9.94 -4.35
N PRO A 26 16.54 9.87 -3.02
CA PRO A 26 17.46 9.31 -2.03
C PRO A 26 17.99 7.92 -2.38
N TRP A 27 17.12 7.05 -2.88
CA TRP A 27 17.47 5.67 -3.27
C TRP A 27 18.24 5.55 -4.60
N ARG A 28 18.37 6.65 -5.36
CA ARG A 28 19.19 6.72 -6.59
C ARG A 28 20.63 7.16 -6.33
N ARG A 29 20.93 7.57 -5.09
CA ARG A 29 22.26 8.00 -4.66
C ARG A 29 23.09 6.87 -4.06
N THR A 30 22.60 5.64 -4.13
CA THR A 30 23.22 4.46 -3.53
C THR A 30 23.07 3.24 -4.43
N GLN A 31 24.01 2.28 -4.27
CA GLN A 31 23.93 0.94 -4.86
C GLN A 31 23.74 -0.14 -3.77
N ASP A 32 23.48 0.27 -2.52
CA ASP A 32 23.20 -0.65 -1.43
C ASP A 32 21.90 -1.42 -1.70
N PRO A 33 21.94 -2.75 -1.88
CA PRO A 33 20.77 -3.55 -2.24
C PRO A 33 19.67 -3.50 -1.17
N TYR A 34 20.04 -3.35 0.11
CA TYR A 34 19.07 -3.19 1.19
C TYR A 34 18.25 -1.92 1.02
N LYS A 35 18.91 -0.80 0.77
CA LYS A 35 18.28 0.51 0.58
C LYS A 35 17.44 0.57 -0.70
N ILE A 36 17.91 -0.04 -1.77
CA ILE A 36 17.18 -0.15 -3.03
C ILE A 36 15.94 -1.01 -2.83
N TRP A 37 16.07 -2.16 -2.18
CA TRP A 37 14.93 -3.04 -1.87
C TRP A 37 13.83 -2.32 -1.08
N ILE A 38 14.17 -1.57 -0.02
CA ILE A 38 13.21 -0.80 0.77
C ILE A 38 12.44 0.17 -0.12
N SER A 39 13.14 0.95 -0.95
CA SER A 39 12.50 1.91 -1.85
C SER A 39 11.57 1.22 -2.85
N GLU A 40 12.00 0.11 -3.46
CA GLU A 40 11.19 -0.64 -4.43
C GLU A 40 9.89 -1.18 -3.83
N ILE A 41 9.95 -1.68 -2.59
CA ILE A 41 8.73 -2.13 -1.90
C ILE A 41 7.84 -0.95 -1.50
N MET A 42 8.39 0.16 -1.05
CA MET A 42 7.61 1.35 -0.67
C MET A 42 6.91 1.99 -1.87
N LEU A 43 7.57 2.02 -3.03
CA LEU A 43 7.05 2.59 -4.27
C LEU A 43 5.90 1.77 -4.89
N GLN A 44 5.71 0.51 -4.47
CA GLN A 44 4.57 -0.28 -4.94
C GLN A 44 3.25 0.41 -4.56
N GLN A 45 2.53 0.93 -5.56
CA GLN A 45 1.23 1.61 -5.40
C GLN A 45 1.27 2.87 -4.51
N THR A 46 2.45 3.45 -4.27
CA THR A 46 2.63 4.68 -3.49
C THR A 46 3.39 5.71 -4.35
N ARG A 47 3.00 6.98 -4.22
CA ARG A 47 3.64 8.08 -4.97
C ARG A 47 5.02 8.39 -4.39
N VAL A 48 5.95 8.79 -5.25
CA VAL A 48 7.35 9.13 -4.90
C VAL A 48 7.41 10.13 -3.75
N ASP A 49 6.69 11.25 -3.85
CA ASP A 49 6.70 12.30 -2.82
C ASP A 49 6.23 11.81 -1.45
N THR A 50 5.32 10.82 -1.44
CA THR A 50 4.90 10.19 -0.19
C THR A 50 5.99 9.26 0.36
N VAL A 51 6.72 8.57 -0.51
CA VAL A 51 7.72 7.57 -0.10
C VAL A 51 8.96 8.23 0.52
N ILE A 52 9.41 9.38 0.03
CA ILE A 52 10.66 10.01 0.49
C ILE A 52 10.75 10.10 2.03
N PRO A 53 9.83 10.76 2.75
CA PRO A 53 9.92 10.88 4.21
C PRO A 53 9.78 9.53 4.94
N TYR A 54 9.03 8.58 4.36
CA TYR A 54 8.91 7.23 4.93
C TYR A 54 10.18 6.42 4.79
N TYR A 55 10.84 6.51 3.65
CA TYR A 55 12.10 5.84 3.36
C TYR A 55 13.21 6.30 4.31
N GLU A 56 13.35 7.62 4.49
CA GLU A 56 14.36 8.19 5.39
C GLU A 56 14.12 7.73 6.84
N ARG A 57 12.90 7.90 7.35
CA ARG A 57 12.54 7.45 8.71
C ARG A 57 12.69 5.94 8.89
N PHE A 58 12.31 5.13 7.91
CA PHE A 58 12.41 3.67 8.00
C PHE A 58 13.86 3.21 8.12
N LEU A 59 14.79 3.85 7.39
CA LEU A 59 16.21 3.57 7.49
C LEU A 59 16.85 4.07 8.79
N GLU A 60 16.27 5.08 9.45
CA GLU A 60 16.68 5.48 10.80
C GLU A 60 16.26 4.42 11.85
N TRP A 61 15.09 3.83 11.70
CA TRP A 61 14.57 2.81 12.64
C TRP A 61 15.18 1.44 12.41
N PHE A 62 15.42 1.10 11.15
CA PHE A 62 15.93 -0.20 10.72
C PHE A 62 17.10 0.00 9.73
N PRO A 63 18.28 0.42 10.23
CA PRO A 63 19.41 0.74 9.36
C PRO A 63 20.04 -0.48 8.67
N THR A 64 19.82 -1.69 9.20
CA THR A 64 20.40 -2.93 8.69
C THR A 64 19.35 -4.02 8.48
N ILE A 65 19.74 -5.08 7.75
CA ILE A 65 18.93 -6.30 7.59
C ILE A 65 18.63 -6.93 8.95
N GLU A 66 19.61 -6.93 9.87
CA GLU A 66 19.47 -7.49 11.21
C GLU A 66 18.44 -6.72 12.05
N ASP A 67 18.48 -5.38 12.02
CA ASP A 67 17.51 -4.55 12.73
C ASP A 67 16.08 -4.81 12.24
N LEU A 68 15.90 -4.93 10.92
CA LEU A 68 14.61 -5.25 10.32
C LEU A 68 14.15 -6.68 10.67
N ALA A 69 15.05 -7.66 10.66
CA ALA A 69 14.74 -9.05 10.98
C ALA A 69 14.25 -9.21 12.42
N ASN A 70 14.87 -8.46 13.36
CA ASN A 70 14.59 -8.52 14.79
C ASN A 70 13.55 -7.51 15.28
N ALA A 71 12.98 -6.70 14.37
CA ALA A 71 12.01 -5.66 14.72
C ALA A 71 10.77 -6.26 15.42
N GLN A 72 10.29 -5.58 16.47
CA GLN A 72 8.98 -5.88 17.03
C GLN A 72 7.89 -5.50 16.04
N GLU A 73 6.84 -6.32 15.93
CA GLU A 73 5.78 -6.12 14.92
C GLU A 73 5.12 -4.74 15.05
N GLU A 74 4.90 -4.27 16.27
CA GLU A 74 4.28 -2.95 16.52
C GLU A 74 5.13 -1.81 15.97
N ASN A 75 6.45 -1.84 16.21
CA ASN A 75 7.38 -0.85 15.65
C ASN A 75 7.41 -0.90 14.13
N LEU A 76 7.39 -2.11 13.57
CA LEU A 76 7.37 -2.32 12.12
C LEU A 76 6.11 -1.73 11.47
N LEU A 77 4.94 -2.01 12.06
CA LEU A 77 3.66 -1.49 11.60
C LEU A 77 3.56 0.03 11.77
N LYS A 78 4.12 0.55 12.87
CA LYS A 78 4.18 1.99 13.14
C LYS A 78 5.06 2.73 12.13
N ALA A 79 6.23 2.21 11.81
CA ALA A 79 7.11 2.78 10.79
C ALA A 79 6.46 2.82 9.40
N TRP A 80 5.53 1.89 9.12
CA TRP A 80 4.82 1.76 7.84
C TRP A 80 3.43 2.40 7.83
N GLU A 81 2.99 2.96 8.97
CA GLU A 81 1.65 3.51 9.14
C GLU A 81 1.35 4.59 8.10
N GLY A 82 0.25 4.43 7.37
CA GLY A 82 -0.18 5.35 6.30
C GLY A 82 0.20 4.93 4.88
N LEU A 83 1.20 4.07 4.67
CA LEU A 83 1.57 3.56 3.34
C LEU A 83 0.58 2.51 2.80
N GLY A 84 -0.16 1.83 3.68
CA GLY A 84 -1.08 0.76 3.31
C GLY A 84 -0.40 -0.52 2.84
N TYR A 85 -1.22 -1.55 2.49
CA TYR A 85 -0.70 -2.87 2.06
C TYR A 85 0.36 -3.42 3.02
N TYR A 86 0.01 -3.51 4.29
CA TYR A 86 0.91 -3.86 5.39
C TYR A 86 1.54 -5.24 5.28
N SER A 87 0.97 -6.14 4.47
CA SER A 87 1.61 -7.40 4.09
C SER A 87 2.99 -7.19 3.45
N ARG A 88 3.23 -6.03 2.82
CA ARG A 88 4.55 -5.71 2.24
C ARG A 88 5.62 -5.65 3.31
N VAL A 89 5.43 -4.87 4.35
CA VAL A 89 6.43 -4.70 5.42
C VAL A 89 6.61 -5.98 6.23
N ARG A 90 5.54 -6.76 6.47
CA ARG A 90 5.66 -8.08 7.10
C ARG A 90 6.45 -9.06 6.23
N ASN A 91 6.24 -9.04 4.92
CA ASN A 91 7.03 -9.86 4.00
C ASN A 91 8.50 -9.40 3.96
N MET A 92 8.76 -8.09 4.07
CA MET A 92 10.12 -7.57 4.18
C MET A 92 10.82 -8.10 5.44
N GLN A 93 10.15 -8.10 6.58
CA GLN A 93 10.73 -8.70 7.80
C GLN A 93 11.04 -10.18 7.61
N LYS A 94 10.11 -10.95 7.05
CA LYS A 94 10.34 -12.37 6.75
C LYS A 94 11.49 -12.58 5.77
N ALA A 95 11.65 -11.72 4.77
CA ALA A 95 12.78 -11.77 3.86
C ALA A 95 14.10 -11.41 4.56
N ALA A 96 14.09 -10.42 5.47
CA ALA A 96 15.25 -10.10 6.29
C ALA A 96 15.65 -11.29 7.18
N GLN A 97 14.70 -11.97 7.81
CA GLN A 97 14.93 -13.21 8.57
C GLN A 97 15.53 -14.32 7.70
N GLN A 98 15.01 -14.52 6.47
CA GLN A 98 15.60 -15.47 5.52
C GLN A 98 17.06 -15.10 5.16
N MET A 99 17.35 -13.81 5.01
CA MET A 99 18.74 -13.37 4.75
C MET A 99 19.64 -13.63 5.95
N MET A 100 19.18 -13.43 7.18
CA MET A 100 19.95 -13.79 8.39
C MET A 100 20.22 -15.30 8.46
N GLU A 101 19.20 -16.10 8.22
CA GLU A 101 19.29 -17.57 8.33
C GLU A 101 20.12 -18.21 7.20
N ASN A 102 19.90 -17.80 5.94
CA ASN A 102 20.39 -18.51 4.77
C ASN A 102 21.55 -17.81 4.07
N HIS A 103 21.79 -16.52 4.36
CA HIS A 103 22.77 -15.69 3.68
C HIS A 103 23.73 -14.94 4.64
N GLY A 104 23.73 -15.31 5.93
CA GLY A 104 24.63 -14.70 6.93
C GLY A 104 24.39 -13.19 7.13
N GLY A 105 23.16 -12.72 6.94
CA GLY A 105 22.82 -11.30 7.06
C GLY A 105 23.25 -10.43 5.87
N VAL A 106 23.69 -11.03 4.77
CA VAL A 106 24.11 -10.35 3.55
C VAL A 106 23.00 -10.47 2.50
N PHE A 107 22.75 -9.39 1.76
CA PHE A 107 21.79 -9.41 0.66
C PHE A 107 22.32 -10.30 -0.48
N PRO A 108 21.57 -11.31 -0.96
CA PRO A 108 22.02 -12.17 -2.05
C PRO A 108 22.22 -11.39 -3.35
N SER A 109 23.23 -11.77 -4.17
CA SER A 109 23.64 -11.04 -5.35
C SER A 109 23.23 -11.67 -6.69
N SER A 110 22.58 -12.86 -6.70
CA SER A 110 22.05 -13.45 -7.93
C SER A 110 20.54 -13.26 -8.02
N TYR A 111 20.00 -13.13 -9.24
CA TYR A 111 18.56 -12.99 -9.48
C TYR A 111 17.77 -14.15 -8.87
N GLU A 112 18.26 -15.37 -9.00
CA GLU A 112 17.62 -16.58 -8.48
C GLU A 112 17.49 -16.51 -6.95
N ALA A 113 18.57 -16.17 -6.25
CA ALA A 113 18.54 -16.08 -4.79
C ALA A 113 17.68 -14.91 -4.29
N ILE A 114 17.73 -13.76 -4.97
CA ILE A 114 16.89 -12.59 -4.67
C ILE A 114 15.40 -12.96 -4.84
N SER A 115 15.03 -13.67 -5.91
CA SER A 115 13.66 -14.05 -6.22
C SER A 115 13.04 -15.08 -5.25
N GLN A 116 13.87 -15.79 -4.46
CA GLN A 116 13.43 -16.72 -3.41
C GLN A 116 13.03 -16.01 -2.10
N LEU A 117 13.39 -14.75 -1.93
CA LEU A 117 13.07 -14.00 -0.72
C LEU A 117 11.57 -13.68 -0.64
N LYS A 118 11.03 -13.76 0.58
CA LYS A 118 9.59 -13.58 0.82
C LYS A 118 9.09 -12.21 0.34
N GLY A 119 8.07 -12.24 -0.51
CA GLY A 119 7.44 -11.01 -1.03
C GLY A 119 8.20 -10.32 -2.16
N ILE A 120 9.30 -10.88 -2.63
CA ILE A 120 10.03 -10.41 -3.80
C ILE A 120 9.52 -11.17 -5.04
N GLY A 121 8.82 -10.44 -5.89
CA GLY A 121 8.38 -10.95 -7.19
C GLY A 121 9.38 -10.64 -8.31
N PRO A 122 9.13 -11.13 -9.54
CA PRO A 122 10.03 -10.95 -10.68
C PRO A 122 10.42 -9.48 -10.95
N TYR A 123 9.48 -8.55 -10.81
CA TYR A 123 9.74 -7.12 -10.95
C TYR A 123 10.78 -6.63 -9.93
N THR A 124 10.52 -6.87 -8.64
CA THR A 124 11.40 -6.39 -7.57
C THR A 124 12.76 -7.08 -7.63
N ALA A 125 12.81 -8.36 -7.97
CA ALA A 125 14.08 -9.08 -8.17
C ALA A 125 14.88 -8.49 -9.32
N GLY A 126 14.27 -8.20 -10.47
CA GLY A 126 14.92 -7.57 -11.60
C GLY A 126 15.41 -6.15 -11.29
N ALA A 127 14.62 -5.36 -10.57
CA ALA A 127 15.02 -4.02 -10.14
C ALA A 127 16.26 -4.05 -9.23
N ILE A 128 16.25 -4.89 -8.19
CA ILE A 128 17.39 -5.02 -7.28
C ILE A 128 18.61 -5.58 -8.01
N ALA A 129 18.44 -6.65 -8.79
CA ALA A 129 19.54 -7.28 -9.53
C ALA A 129 20.20 -6.31 -10.50
N SER A 130 19.43 -5.51 -11.22
CA SER A 130 19.95 -4.57 -12.20
C SER A 130 20.54 -3.30 -11.57
N ILE A 131 19.89 -2.73 -10.55
CA ILE A 131 20.31 -1.45 -9.96
C ILE A 131 21.49 -1.65 -8.99
N ALA A 132 21.42 -2.66 -8.11
CA ALA A 132 22.43 -2.88 -7.09
C ALA A 132 23.64 -3.68 -7.61
N PHE A 133 23.41 -4.65 -8.51
CA PHE A 133 24.43 -5.61 -8.91
C PHE A 133 24.82 -5.53 -10.39
N GLY A 134 24.16 -4.64 -11.18
CA GLY A 134 24.48 -4.45 -12.60
C GLY A 134 24.16 -5.67 -13.48
N LEU A 135 23.26 -6.55 -13.00
CA LEU A 135 22.86 -7.72 -13.80
C LEU A 135 21.82 -7.29 -14.85
N PRO A 136 21.89 -7.80 -16.09
CA PRO A 136 20.95 -7.43 -17.16
C PRO A 136 19.58 -8.08 -16.98
N GLU A 137 18.97 -7.87 -15.82
CA GLU A 137 17.69 -8.41 -15.42
C GLU A 137 16.57 -7.39 -15.60
N PRO A 138 15.54 -7.72 -16.38
CA PRO A 138 14.40 -6.83 -16.60
C PRO A 138 13.56 -6.57 -15.35
N ALA A 139 13.16 -5.31 -15.16
CA ALA A 139 12.21 -4.90 -14.14
C ALA A 139 10.90 -4.41 -14.82
N VAL A 140 9.94 -5.33 -14.98
CA VAL A 140 8.70 -5.05 -15.72
C VAL A 140 7.56 -4.68 -14.77
N ASP A 141 7.29 -3.38 -14.65
CA ASP A 141 6.14 -2.81 -13.92
C ASP A 141 5.02 -2.36 -14.88
N GLY A 142 4.00 -1.72 -14.34
CA GLY A 142 2.90 -1.17 -15.14
C GLY A 142 3.32 -0.02 -16.06
N ASN A 143 4.38 0.72 -15.72
CA ASN A 143 4.91 1.81 -16.55
C ASN A 143 5.66 1.23 -17.75
N VAL A 144 6.55 0.28 -17.49
CA VAL A 144 7.30 -0.42 -18.54
C VAL A 144 6.36 -1.15 -19.50
N MET A 145 5.35 -1.88 -18.98
CA MET A 145 4.35 -2.53 -19.84
C MET A 145 3.60 -1.54 -20.74
N ARG A 146 3.28 -0.36 -20.22
CA ARG A 146 2.59 0.70 -21.01
C ARG A 146 3.48 1.23 -22.12
N VAL A 147 4.75 1.55 -21.83
CA VAL A 147 5.72 2.00 -22.84
C VAL A 147 5.91 0.95 -23.92
N LEU A 148 6.17 -0.32 -23.53
CA LEU A 148 6.33 -1.41 -24.50
C LEU A 148 5.06 -1.66 -25.31
N ALA A 149 3.88 -1.56 -24.69
CA ALA A 149 2.62 -1.70 -25.42
C ALA A 149 2.47 -0.67 -26.53
N ARG A 150 2.92 0.57 -26.31
CA ARG A 150 2.91 1.63 -27.32
C ARG A 150 4.05 1.50 -28.34
N LEU A 151 5.24 1.11 -27.91
CA LEU A 151 6.37 0.88 -28.80
C LEU A 151 6.07 -0.17 -29.86
N PHE A 152 5.33 -1.23 -29.51
CA PHE A 152 5.14 -2.41 -30.35
C PHE A 152 3.67 -2.72 -30.66
N GLU A 153 2.72 -1.85 -30.28
CA GLU A 153 1.27 -2.06 -30.43
C GLU A 153 0.83 -3.43 -29.90
N VAL A 154 1.20 -3.72 -28.64
CA VAL A 154 0.95 -5.03 -28.04
C VAL A 154 -0.51 -5.19 -27.65
N ASP A 155 -1.23 -6.09 -28.31
CA ASP A 155 -2.67 -6.34 -28.14
C ASP A 155 -3.02 -7.22 -26.92
N TYR A 156 -2.15 -7.32 -25.91
CA TYR A 156 -2.40 -8.07 -24.70
C TYR A 156 -2.74 -7.13 -23.53
N ASP A 157 -3.78 -7.50 -22.76
CA ASP A 157 -4.19 -6.74 -21.58
C ASP A 157 -3.09 -6.77 -20.50
N ILE A 158 -2.55 -5.59 -20.17
CA ILE A 158 -1.50 -5.43 -19.14
C ILE A 158 -2.01 -5.68 -17.71
N GLY A 159 -3.32 -5.76 -17.50
CA GLY A 159 -3.95 -6.10 -16.22
C GLY A 159 -3.99 -7.61 -15.93
N VAL A 160 -3.73 -8.44 -16.93
CA VAL A 160 -3.70 -9.91 -16.79
C VAL A 160 -2.30 -10.37 -16.39
N PRO A 161 -2.11 -10.96 -15.18
CA PRO A 161 -0.79 -11.29 -14.65
C PRO A 161 0.04 -12.21 -15.56
N THR A 162 -0.59 -13.17 -16.24
CA THR A 162 0.10 -14.12 -17.14
C THR A 162 0.67 -13.45 -18.39
N ASN A 163 0.17 -12.29 -18.80
CA ASN A 163 0.67 -11.56 -19.95
C ASN A 163 2.00 -10.83 -19.66
N ARG A 164 2.36 -10.67 -18.38
CA ARG A 164 3.64 -10.03 -17.99
C ARG A 164 4.84 -10.73 -18.63
N LYS A 165 4.80 -12.05 -18.79
CA LYS A 165 5.89 -12.82 -19.42
C LYS A 165 6.19 -12.39 -20.86
N ILE A 166 5.20 -11.82 -21.59
CA ILE A 166 5.39 -11.31 -22.95
C ILE A 166 6.28 -10.07 -22.91
N PHE A 167 5.97 -9.16 -22.01
CA PHE A 167 6.75 -7.92 -21.80
C PHE A 167 8.14 -8.21 -21.21
N GLN A 168 8.22 -9.25 -20.36
CA GLN A 168 9.50 -9.73 -19.83
C GLN A 168 10.43 -10.18 -20.97
N ALA A 169 9.94 -11.05 -21.88
CA ALA A 169 10.71 -11.52 -23.02
C ALA A 169 11.11 -10.39 -23.99
N MET A 170 10.28 -9.34 -24.10
CA MET A 170 10.64 -8.16 -24.89
C MET A 170 11.79 -7.39 -24.21
N MET A 171 11.72 -7.21 -22.90
CA MET A 171 12.74 -6.51 -22.13
C MET A 171 14.07 -7.25 -22.11
N GLU A 172 14.08 -8.58 -22.07
CA GLU A 172 15.30 -9.40 -22.14
C GLU A 172 16.13 -9.12 -23.42
N ILE A 173 15.45 -8.72 -24.50
CA ILE A 173 16.12 -8.32 -25.74
C ILE A 173 16.53 -6.85 -25.74
N LEU A 174 15.69 -5.98 -25.13
CA LEU A 174 15.88 -4.53 -25.17
C LEU A 174 16.86 -4.01 -24.12
N ILE A 175 16.96 -4.68 -22.97
CA ILE A 175 17.75 -4.17 -21.82
C ILE A 175 19.18 -3.89 -22.23
N ASP A 176 19.71 -2.77 -21.75
CA ASP A 176 21.12 -2.41 -21.96
C ASP A 176 22.02 -3.27 -21.07
N PRO A 177 22.96 -4.04 -21.62
CA PRO A 177 23.80 -4.95 -20.85
C PRO A 177 24.86 -4.23 -19.98
N ASP A 178 25.23 -3.01 -20.34
CA ASP A 178 26.24 -2.24 -19.62
C ASP A 178 25.65 -1.35 -18.53
N ARG A 179 24.37 -0.91 -18.74
CA ARG A 179 23.65 -0.01 -17.82
C ARG A 179 22.24 -0.50 -17.52
N PRO A 180 22.06 -1.78 -17.09
CA PRO A 180 20.71 -2.37 -16.98
C PRO A 180 19.83 -1.67 -15.95
N GLY A 181 20.40 -1.25 -14.82
CA GLY A 181 19.68 -0.52 -13.77
C GLY A 181 19.19 0.84 -14.24
N ASP A 182 20.02 1.60 -14.94
CA ASP A 182 19.64 2.88 -15.53
C ASP A 182 18.58 2.71 -16.62
N PHE A 183 18.69 1.67 -17.44
CA PHE A 183 17.76 1.36 -18.52
C PHE A 183 16.35 1.03 -17.96
N ASN A 184 16.26 0.19 -16.94
CA ASN A 184 15.02 -0.12 -16.26
C ASN A 184 14.39 1.15 -15.66
N GLN A 185 15.16 1.96 -14.95
CA GLN A 185 14.69 3.20 -14.35
C GLN A 185 14.27 4.23 -15.42
N ALA A 186 14.98 4.31 -16.53
CA ALA A 186 14.66 5.20 -17.64
C ALA A 186 13.26 4.88 -18.25
N LEU A 187 12.96 3.60 -18.47
CA LEU A 187 11.62 3.19 -18.94
C LEU A 187 10.52 3.45 -17.91
N MET A 188 10.80 3.27 -16.63
CA MET A 188 9.84 3.60 -15.56
C MET A 188 9.57 5.11 -15.52
N ASP A 189 10.61 5.94 -15.59
CA ASP A 189 10.48 7.40 -15.60
C ASP A 189 9.76 7.88 -16.88
N LEU A 190 10.13 7.38 -18.05
CA LEU A 190 9.45 7.66 -19.31
C LEU A 190 7.94 7.33 -19.20
N GLY A 191 7.62 6.16 -18.69
CA GLY A 191 6.24 5.70 -18.52
C GLY A 191 5.45 6.50 -17.49
N SER A 192 6.07 6.97 -16.42
CA SER A 192 5.38 7.74 -15.38
C SER A 192 5.24 9.23 -15.73
N ASP A 193 6.22 9.81 -16.38
CA ASP A 193 6.29 11.24 -16.65
C ASP A 193 5.74 11.63 -18.03
N ILE A 194 6.28 11.08 -19.11
CA ILE A 194 5.92 11.43 -20.47
C ILE A 194 4.78 10.57 -21.02
N GLU A 195 4.94 9.25 -20.92
CA GLU A 195 3.95 8.29 -21.42
C GLU A 195 2.95 7.85 -20.34
N SER A 196 2.51 8.80 -19.53
CA SER A 196 1.56 8.59 -18.43
C SER A 196 0.23 7.97 -18.90
N PRO A 197 -0.55 7.33 -17.97
CA PRO A 197 -1.84 6.73 -18.35
C PRO A 197 -2.93 7.77 -18.65
N ILE A 198 -2.75 9.00 -18.17
CA ILE A 198 -3.69 10.11 -18.37
C ILE A 198 -2.89 11.27 -18.96
N ASN A 199 -3.35 11.84 -20.08
CA ASN A 199 -2.70 12.95 -20.77
C ASN A 199 -1.22 12.68 -21.10
N PRO A 200 -0.89 11.64 -21.86
CA PRO A 200 0.49 11.39 -22.30
C PRO A 200 0.97 12.54 -23.20
N ARG A 201 2.28 12.77 -23.19
CA ARG A 201 2.95 13.77 -24.03
C ARG A 201 3.90 13.10 -25.03
N PRO A 202 3.39 12.31 -25.98
CA PRO A 202 4.23 11.49 -26.88
C PRO A 202 5.19 12.33 -27.75
N GLU A 203 4.87 13.58 -28.02
CA GLU A 203 5.74 14.50 -28.77
C GLU A 203 7.06 14.80 -28.04
N GLU A 204 7.04 14.72 -26.69
CA GLU A 204 8.20 14.94 -25.84
C GLU A 204 9.03 13.67 -25.64
N SER A 205 8.53 12.49 -26.06
CA SER A 205 9.21 11.22 -25.87
C SER A 205 10.55 11.18 -26.64
N PRO A 206 11.66 10.87 -25.96
CA PRO A 206 12.98 10.75 -26.60
C PRO A 206 13.04 9.59 -27.60
N VAL A 207 12.09 8.70 -27.54
CA VAL A 207 12.01 7.45 -28.32
C VAL A 207 10.77 7.37 -29.20
N LYS A 208 10.09 8.50 -29.46
CA LYS A 208 8.86 8.55 -30.26
C LYS A 208 8.99 7.96 -31.65
N GLU A 209 10.14 8.09 -32.29
CA GLU A 209 10.41 7.52 -33.61
C GLU A 209 10.46 5.99 -33.64
N PHE A 210 10.59 5.36 -32.47
CA PHE A 210 10.54 3.90 -32.30
C PHE A 210 9.13 3.42 -31.98
N SER A 211 8.22 4.32 -31.58
CA SER A 211 6.86 3.97 -31.15
C SER A 211 5.94 3.75 -32.34
N ALA A 212 5.51 2.50 -32.55
CA ALA A 212 4.54 2.16 -33.59
C ALA A 212 3.21 2.88 -33.35
N ALA A 213 2.74 2.92 -32.10
CA ALA A 213 1.48 3.60 -31.75
C ALA A 213 1.53 5.12 -32.00
N TYR A 214 2.69 5.75 -31.80
CA TYR A 214 2.87 7.16 -32.18
C TYR A 214 2.83 7.36 -33.70
N GLN A 215 3.57 6.54 -34.45
CA GLN A 215 3.63 6.62 -35.90
C GLN A 215 2.29 6.37 -36.59
N HIS A 216 1.49 5.44 -36.03
CA HIS A 216 0.18 5.07 -36.57
C HIS A 216 -0.98 5.90 -35.99
N GLY A 217 -0.72 6.81 -35.03
CA GLY A 217 -1.77 7.60 -34.38
C GLY A 217 -2.69 6.76 -33.48
N THR A 218 -2.20 5.66 -32.90
CA THR A 218 -2.98 4.71 -32.10
C THR A 218 -2.65 4.77 -30.61
N MET A 219 -2.00 5.84 -30.11
CA MET A 219 -1.59 6.00 -28.72
C MET A 219 -2.72 5.78 -27.71
N ASP A 220 -3.94 6.23 -28.02
CA ASP A 220 -5.11 6.07 -27.14
C ASP A 220 -5.61 4.62 -27.05
N ARG A 221 -5.26 3.78 -28.01
CA ARG A 221 -5.61 2.36 -28.02
C ARG A 221 -4.73 1.56 -27.05
N TYR A 222 -3.51 2.00 -26.80
CA TYR A 222 -2.51 1.27 -25.99
C TYR A 222 -2.14 2.01 -24.72
N PRO A 223 -1.95 1.27 -23.62
CA PRO A 223 -2.06 -0.17 -23.46
C PRO A 223 -3.51 -0.65 -23.38
N ILE A 224 -3.78 -1.88 -23.80
CA ILE A 224 -5.06 -2.54 -23.53
C ILE A 224 -5.13 -2.86 -22.04
N LYS A 225 -6.23 -2.44 -21.38
CA LYS A 225 -6.46 -2.67 -19.96
C LYS A 225 -7.95 -2.71 -19.65
N ALA A 226 -8.40 -3.86 -19.15
CA ALA A 226 -9.78 -4.00 -18.69
C ALA A 226 -10.08 -3.10 -17.48
N PRO A 227 -11.33 -2.59 -17.34
CA PRO A 227 -11.74 -1.82 -16.17
C PRO A 227 -11.60 -2.62 -14.88
N LYS A 228 -11.12 -1.97 -13.82
CA LYS A 228 -11.05 -2.60 -12.49
C LYS A 228 -12.46 -2.83 -11.93
N LYS A 229 -12.65 -3.96 -11.24
CA LYS A 229 -13.87 -4.21 -10.46
C LYS A 229 -14.04 -3.12 -9.40
N LYS A 230 -15.28 -2.66 -9.20
CA LYS A 230 -15.59 -1.69 -8.14
C LYS A 230 -15.43 -2.35 -6.77
N PRO A 231 -14.95 -1.61 -5.74
CA PRO A 231 -14.91 -2.11 -4.37
C PRO A 231 -16.31 -2.47 -3.87
N VAL A 232 -16.41 -3.56 -3.11
CA VAL A 232 -17.66 -4.00 -2.48
C VAL A 232 -17.91 -3.15 -1.23
N PRO A 233 -19.13 -2.61 -1.01
CA PRO A 233 -19.45 -1.90 0.21
C PRO A 233 -19.45 -2.87 1.41
N VAL A 234 -18.96 -2.37 2.55
CA VAL A 234 -18.99 -3.04 3.86
C VAL A 234 -19.49 -2.00 4.85
N TYR A 235 -20.50 -2.36 5.60
CA TYR A 235 -21.12 -1.49 6.59
C TYR A 235 -20.64 -1.89 7.98
N LEU A 236 -20.26 -0.91 8.78
CA LEU A 236 -19.68 -1.12 10.11
C LEU A 236 -20.26 -0.14 11.11
N THR A 237 -20.39 -0.60 12.36
CA THR A 237 -20.59 0.26 13.52
C THR A 237 -19.28 0.32 14.32
N ALA A 238 -18.78 1.53 14.56
CA ALA A 238 -17.63 1.79 15.43
C ALA A 238 -18.12 2.30 16.78
N PHE A 239 -17.62 1.70 17.85
CA PHE A 239 -17.95 2.05 19.21
C PHE A 239 -16.82 2.90 19.83
N ILE A 240 -17.13 4.15 20.12
CA ILE A 240 -16.22 5.07 20.79
C ILE A 240 -16.61 5.12 22.24
N ILE A 241 -15.92 4.39 23.09
CA ILE A 241 -16.25 4.24 24.51
C ILE A 241 -15.20 4.98 25.34
N LYS A 242 -15.69 5.85 26.22
CA LYS A 242 -14.87 6.67 27.09
C LYS A 242 -15.09 6.31 28.56
N ASP A 243 -14.02 6.15 29.31
CA ASP A 243 -14.09 5.93 30.75
C ASP A 243 -14.14 7.25 31.55
N SER A 244 -14.26 7.12 32.87
CA SER A 244 -14.30 8.24 33.81
C SER A 244 -12.99 9.03 33.92
N GLN A 245 -11.86 8.43 33.47
CA GLN A 245 -10.53 9.06 33.44
C GLN A 245 -10.24 9.79 32.13
N GLY A 246 -11.19 9.76 31.17
CA GLY A 246 -11.04 10.38 29.86
C GLY A 246 -10.30 9.53 28.81
N ARG A 247 -10.06 8.25 29.11
CA ARG A 247 -9.43 7.31 28.22
C ARG A 247 -10.47 6.64 27.31
N TYR A 248 -10.05 6.19 26.16
CA TYR A 248 -10.90 5.53 25.16
C TYR A 248 -10.47 4.08 24.97
N LEU A 249 -11.47 3.20 24.78
CA LEU A 249 -11.25 1.78 24.51
C LEU A 249 -10.76 1.58 23.09
N LEU A 250 -9.63 0.92 22.93
CA LEU A 250 -9.15 0.36 21.68
C LEU A 250 -8.93 -1.14 21.83
N GLU A 251 -9.11 -1.87 20.73
CA GLU A 251 -8.81 -3.29 20.64
C GLU A 251 -7.78 -3.58 19.54
N LYS A 252 -7.00 -4.62 19.73
CA LYS A 252 -6.04 -5.10 18.74
C LYS A 252 -6.72 -6.01 17.73
N ASN A 253 -6.59 -5.71 16.45
CA ASN A 253 -7.10 -6.58 15.40
C ASN A 253 -6.23 -7.85 15.27
N GLU A 254 -6.61 -8.90 15.98
CA GLU A 254 -5.93 -10.20 15.93
C GLU A 254 -6.35 -11.06 14.73
N ARG A 255 -7.40 -10.64 13.98
CA ARG A 255 -7.88 -11.37 12.81
C ARG A 255 -6.87 -11.28 11.69
N GLU A 256 -6.60 -12.41 11.02
CA GLU A 256 -5.78 -12.40 9.82
C GLU A 256 -6.42 -11.55 8.69
N GLY A 257 -5.59 -10.85 7.94
CA GLY A 257 -6.03 -10.11 6.77
C GLY A 257 -5.92 -8.60 6.90
N LEU A 258 -7.02 -7.89 6.62
CA LEU A 258 -7.04 -6.44 6.53
C LEU A 258 -6.79 -5.80 7.90
N LEU A 259 -5.73 -4.98 8.00
CA LEU A 259 -5.34 -4.26 9.23
C LEU A 259 -5.01 -5.16 10.44
N SER A 260 -4.64 -6.43 10.23
CA SER A 260 -4.18 -7.30 11.29
C SER A 260 -3.04 -6.64 12.10
N GLY A 261 -3.06 -6.77 13.43
CA GLY A 261 -2.07 -6.19 14.37
C GLY A 261 -2.21 -4.69 14.62
N PHE A 262 -3.14 -4.00 13.94
CA PHE A 262 -3.46 -2.60 14.24
C PHE A 262 -4.44 -2.48 15.39
N TRP A 263 -4.32 -1.40 16.13
CA TRP A 263 -5.30 -0.99 17.13
C TRP A 263 -6.42 -0.19 16.47
N HIS A 264 -7.64 -0.40 16.94
CA HIS A 264 -8.83 0.26 16.41
C HIS A 264 -9.91 0.41 17.48
N PHE A 265 -10.84 1.34 17.26
CA PHE A 265 -12.09 1.35 18.02
C PHE A 265 -12.82 0.04 17.75
N PRO A 266 -13.50 -0.58 18.74
CA PRO A 266 -14.29 -1.77 18.51
C PRO A 266 -15.23 -1.62 17.31
N LEU A 267 -15.26 -2.62 16.42
CA LEU A 267 -16.01 -2.61 15.16
C LEU A 267 -16.89 -3.84 15.02
N ILE A 268 -18.15 -3.62 14.69
CA ILE A 268 -19.11 -4.69 14.33
C ILE A 268 -19.55 -4.50 12.88
N GLU A 269 -19.48 -5.57 12.07
CA GLU A 269 -20.01 -5.59 10.71
C GLU A 269 -21.53 -5.76 10.77
N VAL A 270 -22.26 -4.93 10.00
CA VAL A 270 -23.71 -4.89 9.95
C VAL A 270 -24.21 -5.05 8.51
N ASP A 271 -25.44 -5.50 8.32
CA ASP A 271 -26.01 -5.71 6.98
C ASP A 271 -26.27 -4.40 6.23
N SER A 272 -26.62 -3.36 6.97
CA SER A 272 -26.87 -2.01 6.44
C SER A 272 -26.69 -0.96 7.53
N LEU A 273 -26.47 0.29 7.12
CA LEU A 273 -26.44 1.39 8.09
C LEU A 273 -27.85 1.73 8.55
N SER A 274 -27.99 2.06 9.82
CA SER A 274 -29.24 2.54 10.40
C SER A 274 -29.63 3.89 9.77
N GLU A 275 -30.87 4.02 9.28
CA GLU A 275 -31.40 5.29 8.76
C GLU A 275 -31.45 6.39 9.85
N ASN A 276 -31.60 5.98 11.12
CA ASN A 276 -31.63 6.84 12.30
C ASN A 276 -30.37 6.64 13.15
N GLN A 277 -29.30 7.30 12.81
CA GLN A 277 -27.98 7.10 13.40
C GLN A 277 -27.84 7.42 14.90
N GLY A 278 -28.78 8.09 15.52
CA GLY A 278 -28.79 8.36 16.97
C GLY A 278 -29.69 7.44 17.75
N GLN A 279 -30.49 6.61 17.08
CA GLN A 279 -31.51 5.83 17.73
C GLN A 279 -30.93 4.68 18.56
N LEU A 280 -31.01 4.75 19.87
CA LEU A 280 -30.55 3.73 20.81
C LEU A 280 -31.50 2.53 20.90
N SER A 281 -32.77 2.72 20.58
CA SER A 281 -33.79 1.69 20.59
C SER A 281 -34.54 1.64 19.25
N LEU A 282 -35.00 0.46 18.88
CA LEU A 282 -35.74 0.18 17.66
C LEU A 282 -37.17 -0.19 18.01
N LEU A 283 -38.09 0.00 17.05
CA LEU A 283 -39.44 -0.59 17.15
C LEU A 283 -39.41 -1.98 16.49
N ASP A 284 -39.88 -3.00 17.21
CA ASP A 284 -40.11 -4.31 16.63
C ASP A 284 -41.29 -4.29 15.63
N GLY A 285 -41.50 -5.39 14.91
CA GLY A 285 -42.61 -5.51 13.97
C GLY A 285 -44.02 -5.41 14.60
N GLN A 286 -44.10 -5.29 15.93
CA GLN A 286 -45.34 -5.11 16.71
C GLN A 286 -45.42 -3.72 17.36
N GLY A 287 -44.40 -2.86 17.15
CA GLY A 287 -44.34 -1.50 17.67
C GLY A 287 -43.82 -1.39 19.12
N HIS A 288 -43.20 -2.45 19.65
CA HIS A 288 -42.51 -2.37 20.95
C HIS A 288 -41.12 -1.79 20.79
N VAL A 289 -40.70 -0.99 21.76
CA VAL A 289 -39.34 -0.48 21.85
C VAL A 289 -38.40 -1.60 22.25
N VAL A 290 -37.43 -1.90 21.42
CA VAL A 290 -36.35 -2.89 21.67
C VAL A 290 -35.02 -2.20 21.61
N ASP A 291 -34.09 -2.63 22.45
CA ASP A 291 -32.69 -2.13 22.39
C ASP A 291 -32.04 -2.51 21.07
N ASN A 292 -31.16 -1.65 20.62
CA ASN A 292 -30.41 -1.91 19.36
C ASN A 292 -29.56 -3.15 19.53
N PRO A 293 -29.68 -4.18 18.66
CA PRO A 293 -28.96 -5.44 18.80
C PRO A 293 -27.44 -5.28 18.80
N GLU A 294 -26.90 -4.29 18.10
CA GLU A 294 -25.47 -3.99 18.07
C GLU A 294 -24.95 -3.52 19.43
N ILE A 295 -25.77 -2.70 20.13
CA ILE A 295 -25.49 -2.20 21.48
C ILE A 295 -25.48 -3.33 22.49
N LEU A 296 -26.51 -4.19 22.44
CA LEU A 296 -26.60 -5.34 23.34
C LEU A 296 -25.45 -6.33 23.15
N SER A 297 -25.10 -6.62 21.89
CA SER A 297 -23.97 -7.48 21.58
C SER A 297 -22.67 -6.87 22.12
N PHE A 298 -22.45 -5.58 21.91
CA PHE A 298 -21.25 -4.89 22.40
C PHE A 298 -21.14 -4.96 23.93
N GLU A 299 -22.20 -4.63 24.67
CA GLU A 299 -22.18 -4.66 26.14
C GLU A 299 -21.89 -6.08 26.69
N GLN A 300 -22.41 -7.11 26.01
CA GLN A 300 -22.15 -8.50 26.39
C GLN A 300 -20.70 -8.93 26.06
N ASP A 301 -20.19 -8.57 24.90
CA ASP A 301 -18.87 -8.99 24.45
C ASP A 301 -17.73 -8.36 25.29
N TYR A 302 -17.97 -7.13 25.78
CA TYR A 302 -16.97 -6.39 26.58
C TYR A 302 -17.24 -6.37 28.08
N ASP A 303 -18.38 -6.92 28.53
CA ASP A 303 -18.82 -6.91 29.93
C ASP A 303 -18.83 -5.48 30.52
N LEU A 304 -19.34 -4.52 29.74
CA LEU A 304 -19.36 -3.09 30.09
C LEU A 304 -20.80 -2.59 30.20
N ALA A 305 -21.08 -1.86 31.28
CA ALA A 305 -22.32 -1.08 31.41
C ALA A 305 -22.09 0.33 30.87
N ILE A 306 -22.77 0.68 29.77
CA ILE A 306 -22.55 1.91 29.04
C ILE A 306 -23.73 2.86 29.19
N ASP A 307 -23.44 4.15 29.36
CA ASP A 307 -24.37 5.24 29.20
C ASP A 307 -24.26 5.80 27.78
N TRP A 308 -25.10 5.27 26.89
CA TRP A 308 -25.08 5.59 25.46
C TRP A 308 -25.60 7.02 25.22
N GLN A 309 -24.85 7.74 24.38
CA GLN A 309 -25.18 9.11 24.02
C GLN A 309 -26.02 9.12 22.74
N ASP A 310 -27.22 9.73 22.81
CA ASP A 310 -28.12 9.89 21.65
C ASP A 310 -27.61 11.02 20.73
N ARG A 311 -26.58 10.71 19.98
CA ARG A 311 -25.91 11.62 19.03
C ARG A 311 -25.74 10.98 17.67
N SER A 312 -25.84 11.79 16.63
CA SER A 312 -25.64 11.38 15.25
C SER A 312 -24.34 11.96 14.71
N TYR A 313 -23.54 11.13 14.07
CA TYR A 313 -22.26 11.49 13.46
C TYR A 313 -22.30 11.26 11.96
N PRO A 314 -21.54 12.04 11.16
CA PRO A 314 -21.37 11.76 9.73
C PRO A 314 -20.82 10.36 9.49
N ILE A 315 -21.28 9.70 8.41
CA ILE A 315 -20.74 8.40 8.00
C ILE A 315 -19.29 8.54 7.56
N VAL A 316 -18.42 7.80 8.21
CA VAL A 316 -16.99 7.75 7.84
C VAL A 316 -16.79 6.79 6.66
N GLN A 317 -16.21 7.28 5.56
CA GLN A 317 -15.95 6.47 4.39
C GLN A 317 -14.45 6.22 4.20
N HIS A 318 -14.09 4.95 3.96
CA HIS A 318 -12.74 4.59 3.58
C HIS A 318 -12.75 3.52 2.48
N VAL A 319 -11.94 3.75 1.42
CA VAL A 319 -11.86 2.86 0.26
C VAL A 319 -10.55 2.11 0.28
N PHE A 320 -10.64 0.78 0.32
CA PHE A 320 -9.55 -0.15 0.05
C PHE A 320 -9.65 -0.65 -1.40
N SER A 321 -8.68 -1.40 -1.86
CA SER A 321 -8.65 -1.91 -3.25
C SER A 321 -9.89 -2.73 -3.64
N HIS A 322 -10.47 -3.47 -2.69
CA HIS A 322 -11.57 -4.41 -2.92
C HIS A 322 -12.77 -4.19 -2.00
N ARG A 323 -12.68 -3.32 -1.00
CA ARG A 323 -13.75 -3.00 -0.04
C ARG A 323 -13.91 -1.50 0.10
N LYS A 324 -15.16 -1.06 0.32
CA LYS A 324 -15.48 0.32 0.68
C LYS A 324 -16.19 0.29 2.02
N TRP A 325 -15.49 0.69 3.07
CA TRP A 325 -16.08 0.84 4.40
C TRP A 325 -16.98 2.06 4.46
N GLN A 326 -18.15 1.86 5.07
CA GLN A 326 -19.09 2.89 5.48
C GLN A 326 -19.37 2.66 6.96
N VAL A 327 -18.84 3.54 7.80
CA VAL A 327 -18.81 3.35 9.25
C VAL A 327 -19.70 4.36 9.92
N GLN A 328 -20.72 3.88 10.64
CA GLN A 328 -21.49 4.69 11.59
C GLN A 328 -20.80 4.67 12.95
N LEU A 329 -20.97 5.75 13.74
CA LEU A 329 -20.35 5.89 15.05
C LEU A 329 -21.39 5.77 16.16
N ARG A 330 -21.02 5.09 17.25
CA ARG A 330 -21.77 5.05 18.51
C ARG A 330 -20.85 5.52 19.63
N TYR A 331 -21.32 6.47 20.42
CA TYR A 331 -20.57 7.00 21.54
C TYR A 331 -21.22 6.64 22.85
N GLY A 332 -20.41 6.23 23.84
CA GLY A 332 -20.88 5.87 25.15
C GLY A 332 -19.86 6.14 26.25
N LEU A 333 -20.38 6.34 27.45
CA LEU A 333 -19.60 6.54 28.68
C LEU A 333 -19.74 5.31 29.56
N VAL A 334 -18.63 4.81 30.09
CA VAL A 334 -18.67 3.72 31.08
C VAL A 334 -19.33 4.22 32.36
N LYS A 335 -20.35 3.50 32.86
CA LYS A 335 -21.14 3.94 34.01
C LYS A 335 -20.37 3.91 35.31
N GLU A 336 -19.62 2.83 35.58
CA GLU A 336 -18.90 2.63 36.86
C GLU A 336 -17.68 1.72 36.66
N GLY A 337 -16.68 1.86 37.55
CA GLY A 337 -15.51 1.00 37.66
C GLY A 337 -14.25 1.55 37.02
N GLU A 338 -13.08 1.14 37.55
CA GLU A 338 -11.79 1.36 36.90
C GLU A 338 -11.65 0.33 35.78
N GLN A 339 -11.22 0.82 34.62
CA GLN A 339 -11.01 -0.03 33.45
C GLN A 339 -9.56 -0.44 33.34
N GLU A 340 -9.29 -1.74 33.26
CA GLU A 340 -7.96 -2.30 33.07
C GLU A 340 -7.72 -2.65 31.60
N SER A 341 -6.49 -2.46 31.16
CA SER A 341 -6.03 -2.91 29.84
C SER A 341 -5.64 -4.41 29.89
N SER A 342 -5.78 -5.09 28.76
CA SER A 342 -5.39 -6.48 28.55
C SER A 342 -4.40 -6.60 27.38
N GLU A 343 -4.06 -7.81 26.97
CA GLU A 343 -3.22 -8.03 25.78
C GLU A 343 -3.92 -7.61 24.47
N SER A 344 -5.26 -7.72 24.44
CA SER A 344 -6.08 -7.43 23.24
C SER A 344 -6.88 -6.14 23.33
N THR A 345 -6.98 -5.50 24.50
CA THR A 345 -7.72 -4.25 24.70
C THR A 345 -6.92 -3.28 25.55
N VAL A 346 -6.94 -2.00 25.19
CA VAL A 346 -6.27 -0.93 25.94
C VAL A 346 -7.18 0.26 26.13
N TRP A 347 -6.98 0.95 27.25
CA TRP A 347 -7.64 2.22 27.57
C TRP A 347 -6.60 3.32 27.50
N LEU A 348 -6.73 4.21 26.50
CA LEU A 348 -5.74 5.23 26.17
C LEU A 348 -6.34 6.62 26.16
N THR A 349 -5.56 7.59 26.60
CA THR A 349 -5.85 9.00 26.32
C THR A 349 -5.58 9.32 24.84
N PRO A 350 -6.18 10.37 24.28
CA PRO A 350 -5.94 10.75 22.88
C PRO A 350 -4.46 10.99 22.53
N GLU A 351 -3.68 11.48 23.49
CA GLU A 351 -2.24 11.74 23.34
C GLU A 351 -1.46 10.44 23.13
N GLU A 352 -1.86 9.36 23.82
CA GLU A 352 -1.23 8.05 23.75
C GLU A 352 -1.53 7.27 22.45
N PHE A 353 -2.54 7.69 21.66
CA PHE A 353 -2.83 7.03 20.37
C PHE A 353 -1.64 7.05 19.42
N SER A 354 -0.76 8.06 19.54
CA SER A 354 0.43 8.15 18.72
C SER A 354 1.47 7.06 18.99
N ASP A 355 1.40 6.38 20.12
CA ASP A 355 2.35 5.32 20.50
C ASP A 355 1.96 3.96 19.91
N TYR A 356 0.73 3.83 19.43
CA TYR A 356 0.17 2.61 18.89
C TYR A 356 0.02 2.67 17.36
N PRO A 357 0.16 1.53 16.64
CA PRO A 357 -0.18 1.48 15.21
C PRO A 357 -1.69 1.70 15.00
N PHE A 358 -2.05 2.86 14.45
CA PHE A 358 -3.43 3.32 14.33
C PHE A 358 -3.75 3.69 12.88
N ALA A 359 -4.38 2.78 12.15
CA ALA A 359 -4.55 2.86 10.71
C ALA A 359 -5.42 4.04 10.25
N LYS A 360 -5.22 4.49 9.01
CA LYS A 360 -5.93 5.64 8.41
C LYS A 360 -7.46 5.63 8.56
N PRO A 361 -8.20 4.52 8.42
CA PRO A 361 -9.64 4.52 8.69
C PRO A 361 -9.97 4.89 10.13
N GLN A 362 -9.17 4.46 11.10
CA GLN A 362 -9.35 4.78 12.52
C GLN A 362 -9.05 6.25 12.82
N GLN A 363 -8.01 6.80 12.20
CA GLN A 363 -7.74 8.24 12.26
C GLN A 363 -8.91 9.07 11.74
N LYS A 364 -9.56 8.63 10.65
CA LYS A 364 -10.77 9.28 10.13
C LYS A 364 -11.96 9.18 11.10
N ILE A 365 -12.16 8.01 11.73
CA ILE A 365 -13.19 7.81 12.75
C ILE A 365 -12.97 8.81 13.89
N TRP A 366 -11.75 8.87 14.41
CA TRP A 366 -11.37 9.78 15.49
C TRP A 366 -11.57 11.25 15.12
N THR A 367 -11.09 11.67 13.94
CA THR A 367 -11.29 13.04 13.45
C THR A 367 -12.76 13.39 13.33
N THR A 368 -13.57 12.51 12.71
CA THR A 368 -15.01 12.74 12.58
C THR A 368 -15.70 12.84 13.93
N PHE A 369 -15.34 12.01 14.89
CA PHE A 369 -15.86 12.07 16.24
C PHE A 369 -15.52 13.40 16.92
N THR A 370 -14.25 13.76 16.98
CA THR A 370 -13.79 14.97 17.70
C THR A 370 -14.29 16.27 17.09
N GLU A 371 -14.43 16.35 15.77
CA GLU A 371 -14.99 17.52 15.07
C GLU A 371 -16.49 17.72 15.36
N ASN A 372 -17.20 16.69 15.79
CA ASN A 372 -18.65 16.74 16.08
C ASN A 372 -18.97 16.68 17.60
N GLU A 373 -17.95 16.55 18.48
CA GLU A 373 -18.10 16.65 19.94
C GLU A 373 -17.87 18.09 20.47
N ASN A 374 -17.24 18.94 19.67
CA ASN A 374 -17.05 20.38 19.96
C ASN A 374 -18.22 21.16 19.38
#